data_d5ba5e6a7e5916c1558aa550648f334a
#
_entry.id   d5ba5e6a7e5916c1558aa550648f334a
#
_cell.length_a   1.000
_cell.length_b   1.000
_cell.length_c   1.000
_cell.angle_alpha   90.00
_cell.angle_beta   90.00
_cell.angle_gamma   90.00
#
_symmetry.space_group_name_H-M   'P 1'
#
loop_
_entity.id
_entity.type
_entity.pdbx_description
1 polymer ?
#
loop_
_entity_poly.entity_id
_entity_poly.type
_entity_poly.pdbx_seq_one_letter_code
_entity_poly.pdbx_strand_id
1 'polypeptide(L)'
;MFLIRKTISNLASRKFLLLLAKSDLGTTIIHPPTFMAEHLTIHSGDKAERYATLLPQLEDIVATETDLVANMANVAACLWETFHFWWVGFYRVIDEELVLGPFQGPLACTRIRRGRGVCGTSWMEQKTIVVPDVESFPGHIACSSASRSEIVVPIIKDGAVVGVLDVDSERISAFDETDALWLERVATLIAPSF
;
A
#
# COMPACT_ATOMS: atom_id res chain seq x y z
N MET A 1 -29.80 43.82 18.15
CA MET A 1 -29.07 44.65 17.16
C MET A 1 -27.62 44.22 17.22
N PHE A 2 -27.05 43.89 16.12
CA PHE A 2 -25.74 43.35 15.77
C PHE A 2 -25.67 41.80 15.63
N LEU A 3 -25.76 41.39 14.38
CA LEU A 3 -25.40 40.08 13.85
C LEU A 3 -23.89 39.86 13.98
N ILE A 4 -23.48 38.69 14.50
CA ILE A 4 -22.16 38.13 14.23
C ILE A 4 -22.37 36.89 13.40
N ARG A 5 -22.08 36.98 12.10
CA ARG A 5 -21.89 35.85 11.20
C ARG A 5 -20.60 35.14 11.61
N LYS A 6 -20.69 33.91 12.10
CA LYS A 6 -19.56 32.98 12.14
C LYS A 6 -19.63 32.11 10.88
N THR A 7 -18.67 32.35 10.02
CA THR A 7 -18.31 31.51 8.88
C THR A 7 -17.85 30.17 9.44
N ILE A 8 -18.63 29.11 9.25
CA ILE A 8 -18.21 27.74 9.52
C ILE A 8 -17.76 27.19 8.19
N SER A 9 -16.44 26.94 8.10
CA SER A 9 -15.79 26.28 6.99
C SER A 9 -16.35 24.88 6.81
N ASN A 10 -16.61 24.56 5.56
CA ASN A 10 -17.07 23.27 5.07
C ASN A 10 -16.18 22.10 5.52
N LEU A 11 -16.62 21.39 6.53
CA LEU A 11 -16.33 19.98 6.65
C LEU A 11 -17.57 19.26 6.15
N ALA A 12 -17.48 18.73 4.94
CA ALA A 12 -18.57 17.99 4.32
C ALA A 12 -18.78 16.67 5.08
N SER A 13 -19.54 16.76 6.17
CA SER A 13 -20.20 15.60 6.77
C SER A 13 -21.17 15.05 5.72
N ARG A 14 -20.79 14.01 5.00
CA ARG A 14 -21.73 13.15 4.31
C ARG A 14 -22.61 12.49 5.37
N LYS A 15 -23.72 13.17 5.71
CA LYS A 15 -24.79 12.55 6.47
C LYS A 15 -25.35 11.39 5.65
N PHE A 16 -25.06 10.19 6.10
CA PHE A 16 -25.73 8.97 5.71
C PHE A 16 -27.25 9.16 5.89
N LEU A 17 -27.99 9.22 4.79
CA LEU A 17 -29.44 9.23 4.81
C LEU A 17 -29.90 7.78 5.02
N LEU A 18 -30.20 7.42 6.28
CA LEU A 18 -30.86 6.17 6.61
C LEU A 18 -32.28 6.20 6.04
N LEU A 19 -32.53 5.50 4.96
CA LEU A 19 -33.90 5.16 4.54
C LEU A 19 -34.41 4.01 5.42
N LEU A 20 -35.23 4.35 6.41
CA LEU A 20 -36.00 3.38 7.18
C LEU A 20 -37.17 2.88 6.32
N ALA A 21 -37.02 1.75 5.67
CA ALA A 21 -38.15 0.99 5.18
C ALA A 21 -38.64 0.09 6.35
N LYS A 22 -39.79 0.41 6.90
CA LYS A 22 -40.52 -0.49 7.84
C LYS A 22 -41.14 -1.60 7.01
N SER A 23 -40.65 -2.83 7.16
CA SER A 23 -41.39 -4.03 6.85
C SER A 23 -41.45 -4.88 8.10
N ASP A 24 -42.63 -5.30 8.45
CA ASP A 24 -42.91 -6.19 9.58
C ASP A 24 -42.24 -7.54 9.37
N LEU A 25 -41.64 -8.07 10.45
CA LEU A 25 -40.98 -9.37 10.60
C LEU A 25 -39.47 -9.43 10.27
N GLY A 26 -38.69 -9.49 11.33
CA GLY A 26 -37.34 -10.00 11.30
C GLY A 26 -36.25 -8.90 11.25
N THR A 27 -35.30 -9.06 12.14
CA THR A 27 -34.07 -8.22 12.19
C THR A 27 -33.41 -8.19 10.83
N THR A 28 -33.60 -7.11 10.08
CA THR A 28 -32.90 -6.89 8.83
C THR A 28 -31.47 -6.51 9.16
N ILE A 29 -30.53 -7.41 8.94
CA ILE A 29 -29.09 -7.08 8.93
C ILE A 29 -28.88 -6.15 7.74
N ILE A 30 -28.74 -4.87 8.00
CA ILE A 30 -28.35 -3.90 6.98
C ILE A 30 -26.84 -4.11 6.76
N HIS A 31 -26.48 -4.86 5.73
CA HIS A 31 -25.10 -4.85 5.24
C HIS A 31 -24.81 -3.42 4.75
N PRO A 32 -23.67 -2.80 5.16
CA PRO A 32 -23.25 -1.56 4.54
C PRO A 32 -23.15 -1.77 3.03
N PRO A 33 -23.41 -0.74 2.20
CA PRO A 33 -23.27 -0.89 0.76
C PRO A 33 -21.84 -1.38 0.48
N THR A 34 -21.75 -2.53 -0.17
CA THR A 34 -20.46 -3.03 -0.68
C THR A 34 -19.93 -1.98 -1.62
N PHE A 35 -18.89 -1.28 -1.21
CA PHE A 35 -18.21 -0.32 -2.08
C PHE A 35 -17.48 -1.15 -3.14
N MET A 36 -18.05 -1.25 -4.32
CA MET A 36 -17.39 -1.82 -5.48
C MET A 36 -16.49 -0.72 -6.04
N ALA A 37 -15.20 -0.76 -5.72
CA ALA A 37 -14.21 0.04 -6.43
C ALA A 37 -14.08 -0.55 -7.84
N GLU A 38 -14.89 -0.03 -8.78
CA GLU A 38 -14.89 -0.56 -10.15
C GLU A 38 -13.68 -0.05 -10.95
N HIS A 39 -13.17 1.13 -10.67
CA HIS A 39 -12.04 1.74 -11.39
C HIS A 39 -11.27 2.75 -10.53
N LEU A 40 -9.93 2.72 -10.65
CA LEU A 40 -9.08 3.79 -10.15
C LEU A 40 -9.21 5.04 -11.03
N THR A 41 -9.26 6.20 -10.39
CA THR A 41 -9.18 7.48 -11.08
C THR A 41 -7.80 8.08 -10.86
N ILE A 42 -6.90 7.95 -11.83
CA ILE A 42 -5.55 8.48 -11.75
C ILE A 42 -5.40 9.63 -12.73
N HIS A 43 -5.01 10.80 -12.22
CA HIS A 43 -4.72 11.93 -13.07
C HIS A 43 -3.43 11.71 -13.84
N SER A 44 -3.43 12.10 -15.13
CA SER A 44 -2.21 12.15 -15.92
C SER A 44 -1.36 13.32 -15.42
N GLY A 45 -0.21 13.00 -14.84
CA GLY A 45 0.69 13.98 -14.26
C GLY A 45 2.04 13.38 -13.97
N ASP A 46 2.87 14.12 -13.26
CA ASP A 46 4.13 13.60 -12.78
C ASP A 46 3.93 12.50 -11.71
N LYS A 47 5.03 11.91 -11.28
CA LYS A 47 5.02 10.81 -10.30
C LYS A 47 4.33 11.22 -8.99
N ALA A 48 4.61 12.41 -8.48
CA ALA A 48 4.04 12.90 -7.23
C ALA A 48 2.53 13.15 -7.33
N GLU A 49 2.05 13.72 -8.46
CA GLU A 49 0.63 13.95 -8.71
C GLU A 49 -0.15 12.63 -8.83
N ARG A 50 0.45 11.61 -9.45
CA ARG A 50 -0.15 10.27 -9.54
C ARG A 50 -0.30 9.63 -8.17
N TYR A 51 0.73 9.68 -7.32
CA TYR A 51 0.64 9.22 -5.92
C TYR A 51 -0.39 10.01 -5.11
N ALA A 52 -0.39 11.34 -5.25
CA ALA A 52 -1.36 12.20 -4.54
C ALA A 52 -2.82 11.89 -4.91
N THR A 53 -3.05 11.43 -6.13
CA THR A 53 -4.38 11.00 -6.58
C THR A 53 -4.72 9.59 -6.11
N LEU A 54 -3.72 8.70 -6.05
CA LEU A 54 -3.90 7.31 -5.64
C LEU A 54 -4.16 7.17 -4.14
N LEU A 55 -3.40 7.86 -3.31
CA LEU A 55 -3.40 7.62 -1.86
C LEU A 55 -4.79 7.74 -1.20
N PRO A 56 -5.63 8.76 -1.48
CA PRO A 56 -6.98 8.83 -0.91
C PRO A 56 -7.88 7.65 -1.31
N GLN A 57 -7.69 7.09 -2.51
CA GLN A 57 -8.44 5.92 -2.95
C GLN A 57 -8.00 4.65 -2.22
N LEU A 58 -6.69 4.52 -1.94
CA LEU A 58 -6.18 3.43 -1.08
C LEU A 58 -6.69 3.56 0.34
N GLU A 59 -6.79 4.80 0.89
CA GLU A 59 -7.37 5.05 2.20
C GLU A 59 -8.82 4.55 2.29
N ASP A 60 -9.64 4.85 1.28
CA ASP A 60 -11.04 4.39 1.20
C ASP A 60 -11.12 2.84 1.10
N ILE A 61 -10.26 2.21 0.29
CA ILE A 61 -10.23 0.76 0.11
C ILE A 61 -9.85 0.05 1.43
N VAL A 62 -8.75 0.47 2.05
CA VAL A 62 -8.22 -0.16 3.27
C VAL A 62 -9.15 0.09 4.47
N ALA A 63 -9.83 1.25 4.53
CA ALA A 63 -10.75 1.57 5.63
C ALA A 63 -12.04 0.71 5.63
N THR A 64 -12.41 0.12 4.50
CA THR A 64 -13.64 -0.66 4.35
C THR A 64 -13.44 -2.16 4.52
N GLU A 65 -12.18 -2.63 4.58
CA GLU A 65 -11.82 -4.05 4.67
C GLU A 65 -10.93 -4.29 5.89
N THR A 66 -11.11 -5.40 6.57
CA THR A 66 -10.33 -5.80 7.75
C THR A 66 -9.41 -6.98 7.48
N ASP A 67 -9.61 -7.71 6.38
CA ASP A 67 -8.74 -8.82 6.01
C ASP A 67 -7.42 -8.32 5.42
N LEU A 68 -6.31 -8.68 6.06
CA LEU A 68 -4.97 -8.28 5.67
C LEU A 68 -4.63 -8.71 4.23
N VAL A 69 -5.03 -9.93 3.83
CA VAL A 69 -4.68 -10.45 2.50
C VAL A 69 -5.43 -9.68 1.42
N ALA A 70 -6.72 -9.39 1.66
CA ALA A 70 -7.54 -8.58 0.75
C ALA A 70 -6.96 -7.16 0.60
N ASN A 71 -6.59 -6.51 1.71
CA ASN A 71 -5.97 -5.20 1.69
C ASN A 71 -4.64 -5.18 0.93
N MET A 72 -3.73 -6.12 1.22
CA MET A 72 -2.47 -6.23 0.49
C MET A 72 -2.68 -6.48 -1.01
N ALA A 73 -3.65 -7.34 -1.37
CA ALA A 73 -3.93 -7.66 -2.77
C ALA A 73 -4.42 -6.43 -3.55
N ASN A 74 -5.36 -5.68 -2.97
CA ASN A 74 -5.89 -4.47 -3.59
C ASN A 74 -4.84 -3.36 -3.67
N VAL A 75 -4.05 -3.14 -2.63
CA VAL A 75 -2.96 -2.15 -2.64
C VAL A 75 -1.92 -2.49 -3.71
N ALA A 76 -1.49 -3.77 -3.80
CA ALA A 76 -0.56 -4.19 -4.84
C ALA A 76 -1.13 -4.00 -6.25
N ALA A 77 -2.40 -4.32 -6.47
CA ALA A 77 -3.08 -4.13 -7.75
C ALA A 77 -3.17 -2.65 -8.13
N CYS A 78 -3.56 -1.78 -7.19
CA CYS A 78 -3.66 -0.34 -7.41
C CYS A 78 -2.31 0.31 -7.73
N LEU A 79 -1.24 -0.07 -7.02
CA LEU A 79 0.11 0.40 -7.29
C LEU A 79 0.59 -0.07 -8.67
N TRP A 80 0.34 -1.33 -9.00
CA TRP A 80 0.71 -1.89 -10.30
C TRP A 80 -0.04 -1.21 -11.45
N GLU A 81 -1.34 -1.04 -11.35
CA GLU A 81 -2.17 -0.38 -12.36
C GLU A 81 -1.75 1.09 -12.54
N THR A 82 -1.41 1.77 -11.44
CA THR A 82 -1.04 3.19 -11.48
C THR A 82 0.32 3.42 -12.11
N PHE A 83 1.34 2.63 -11.74
CA PHE A 83 2.74 2.92 -12.09
C PHE A 83 3.35 1.94 -13.09
N HIS A 84 2.71 0.79 -13.33
CA HIS A 84 3.21 -0.28 -14.20
C HIS A 84 4.59 -0.78 -13.77
N PHE A 85 4.76 -0.95 -12.45
CA PHE A 85 5.96 -1.54 -11.90
C PHE A 85 6.19 -2.94 -12.46
N TRP A 86 7.45 -3.34 -12.62
CA TRP A 86 7.79 -4.70 -13.03
C TRP A 86 7.28 -5.74 -12.04
N TRP A 87 7.49 -5.43 -10.75
CA TRP A 87 6.98 -6.22 -9.65
C TRP A 87 6.59 -5.28 -8.50
N VAL A 88 5.53 -5.57 -7.80
CA VAL A 88 5.11 -4.90 -6.57
C VAL A 88 4.36 -5.85 -5.68
N GLY A 89 4.74 -5.93 -4.41
CA GLY A 89 4.07 -6.85 -3.50
C GLY A 89 4.53 -6.73 -2.06
N PHE A 90 4.04 -7.65 -1.27
CA PHE A 90 4.25 -7.65 0.16
C PHE A 90 4.94 -8.94 0.62
N TYR A 91 5.82 -8.78 1.59
CA TYR A 91 6.29 -9.88 2.42
C TYR A 91 5.86 -9.63 3.86
N ARG A 92 5.40 -10.68 4.56
CA ARG A 92 4.99 -10.63 5.97
C ARG A 92 6.05 -11.29 6.83
N VAL A 93 6.31 -10.73 8.01
CA VAL A 93 7.16 -11.39 9.01
C VAL A 93 6.35 -12.52 9.66
N ILE A 94 6.78 -13.75 9.45
CA ILE A 94 6.17 -14.96 10.02
C ILE A 94 7.31 -15.88 10.46
N ASP A 95 7.32 -16.28 11.73
CA ASP A 95 8.32 -17.22 12.29
C ASP A 95 9.78 -16.84 11.94
N GLU A 96 10.15 -15.57 12.16
CA GLU A 96 11.48 -15.01 11.91
C GLU A 96 11.93 -15.04 10.43
N GLU A 97 11.02 -15.14 9.50
CA GLU A 97 11.26 -15.00 8.06
C GLU A 97 10.25 -14.04 7.41
N LEU A 98 10.66 -13.40 6.33
CA LEU A 98 9.74 -12.73 5.41
C LEU A 98 9.11 -13.79 4.50
N VAL A 99 7.80 -13.91 4.56
CA VAL A 99 7.01 -14.85 3.76
C VAL A 99 6.22 -14.07 2.72
N LEU A 100 6.31 -14.51 1.46
CA LEU A 100 5.62 -13.89 0.33
C LEU A 100 4.12 -13.75 0.60
N GLY A 101 3.61 -12.55 0.40
CA GLY A 101 2.20 -12.18 0.44
C GLY A 101 1.65 -11.90 -0.96
N PRO A 102 0.53 -11.19 -1.08
CA PRO A 102 -0.02 -10.75 -2.35
C PRO A 102 0.94 -9.85 -3.12
N PHE A 103 0.99 -10.05 -4.45
CA PHE A 103 1.85 -9.29 -5.35
C PHE A 103 1.30 -9.25 -6.78
N GLN A 104 1.85 -8.36 -7.60
CA GLN A 104 1.67 -8.27 -9.03
C GLN A 104 3.04 -8.36 -9.72
N GLY A 105 3.17 -9.24 -10.71
CA GLY A 105 4.41 -9.46 -11.44
C GLY A 105 4.78 -10.92 -11.61
N PRO A 106 6.01 -11.23 -12.06
CA PRO A 106 6.51 -12.60 -12.21
C PRO A 106 6.72 -13.28 -10.85
N LEU A 107 7.04 -14.58 -10.89
CA LEU A 107 7.32 -15.39 -9.69
C LEU A 107 8.45 -14.76 -8.86
N ALA A 108 8.31 -14.84 -7.53
CA ALA A 108 9.24 -14.28 -6.56
C ALA A 108 9.71 -15.33 -5.53
N CYS A 109 10.74 -14.98 -4.75
CA CYS A 109 11.22 -15.79 -3.65
C CYS A 109 10.11 -15.97 -2.61
N THR A 110 9.87 -17.20 -2.15
CA THR A 110 8.76 -17.44 -1.20
C THR A 110 9.13 -17.11 0.25
N ARG A 111 10.44 -17.13 0.59
CA ARG A 111 10.95 -16.83 1.93
C ARG A 111 12.28 -16.10 1.85
N ILE A 112 12.44 -15.07 2.69
CA ILE A 112 13.66 -14.29 2.80
C ILE A 112 14.03 -14.14 4.28
N ARG A 113 15.27 -14.43 4.63
CA ARG A 113 15.77 -14.30 6.00
C ARG A 113 16.11 -12.85 6.33
N ARG A 114 15.99 -12.51 7.60
CA ARG A 114 16.39 -11.19 8.11
C ARG A 114 17.85 -10.88 7.75
N GLY A 115 18.11 -9.67 7.24
CA GLY A 115 19.43 -9.22 6.79
C GLY A 115 19.90 -9.83 5.47
N ARG A 116 19.02 -10.51 4.71
CA ARG A 116 19.37 -11.08 3.39
C ARG A 116 18.64 -10.35 2.27
N GLY A 117 19.38 -10.03 1.22
CA GLY A 117 18.87 -9.22 0.12
C GLY A 117 18.40 -7.84 0.57
N VAL A 118 17.71 -7.11 -0.28
CA VAL A 118 17.21 -5.77 0.03
C VAL A 118 16.05 -5.83 1.03
N CYS A 119 15.08 -6.72 0.81
CA CYS A 119 13.94 -6.94 1.71
C CYS A 119 14.37 -7.30 3.13
N GLY A 120 15.27 -8.28 3.29
CA GLY A 120 15.77 -8.69 4.61
C GLY A 120 16.61 -7.61 5.28
N THR A 121 17.32 -6.80 4.51
CA THR A 121 18.10 -5.66 5.02
C THR A 121 17.17 -4.53 5.48
N SER A 122 16.16 -4.17 4.71
CA SER A 122 15.13 -3.20 5.11
C SER A 122 14.45 -3.59 6.42
N TRP A 123 14.08 -4.87 6.55
CA TRP A 123 13.55 -5.41 7.81
C TRP A 123 14.54 -5.28 8.97
N MET A 124 15.80 -5.62 8.76
CA MET A 124 16.83 -5.57 9.81
C MET A 124 17.12 -4.14 10.28
N GLU A 125 17.23 -3.21 9.33
CA GLU A 125 17.55 -1.80 9.60
C GLU A 125 16.32 -0.95 9.94
N GLN A 126 15.12 -1.47 9.69
CA GLN A 126 13.84 -0.75 9.88
C GLN A 126 13.79 0.56 9.08
N LYS A 127 14.33 0.53 7.85
CA LYS A 127 14.43 1.70 6.97
C LYS A 127 14.03 1.37 5.55
N THR A 128 13.50 2.36 4.87
CA THR A 128 13.36 2.33 3.42
C THR A 128 14.73 2.25 2.75
N ILE A 129 14.88 1.30 1.82
CA ILE A 129 16.11 1.10 1.06
C ILE A 129 15.79 1.33 -0.42
N VAL A 130 16.48 2.28 -1.04
CA VAL A 130 16.41 2.54 -2.48
C VAL A 130 17.70 2.02 -3.09
N VAL A 131 17.57 1.08 -4.03
CA VAL A 131 18.70 0.44 -4.72
C VAL A 131 18.67 0.85 -6.19
N PRO A 132 19.54 1.76 -6.62
CA PRO A 132 19.59 2.21 -8.01
C PRO A 132 20.01 1.12 -9.00
N ASP A 133 20.85 0.18 -8.57
CA ASP A 133 21.31 -0.97 -9.34
C ASP A 133 21.48 -2.17 -8.42
N VAL A 134 20.61 -3.16 -8.58
CA VAL A 134 20.57 -4.36 -7.74
C VAL A 134 21.85 -5.21 -7.84
N GLU A 135 22.56 -5.16 -8.97
CA GLU A 135 23.83 -5.87 -9.14
C GLU A 135 24.94 -5.30 -8.24
N SER A 136 24.81 -4.04 -7.86
CA SER A 136 25.75 -3.34 -6.97
C SER A 136 25.39 -3.51 -5.48
N PHE A 137 24.23 -4.07 -5.15
CA PHE A 137 23.81 -4.24 -3.75
C PHE A 137 24.46 -5.47 -3.10
N PRO A 138 25.23 -5.31 -1.99
CA PRO A 138 25.91 -6.43 -1.35
C PRO A 138 24.93 -7.50 -0.85
N GLY A 139 25.09 -8.72 -1.35
CA GLY A 139 24.24 -9.85 -0.94
C GLY A 139 22.83 -9.82 -1.54
N HIS A 140 22.62 -9.07 -2.63
CA HIS A 140 21.39 -9.13 -3.40
C HIS A 140 20.98 -10.56 -3.72
N ILE A 141 19.68 -10.84 -3.58
CA ILE A 141 19.08 -12.12 -3.95
C ILE A 141 18.27 -11.89 -5.22
N ALA A 142 18.77 -12.36 -6.34
CA ALA A 142 18.08 -12.26 -7.63
C ALA A 142 16.85 -13.19 -7.63
N CYS A 143 15.68 -12.70 -7.17
CA CYS A 143 14.41 -13.42 -7.32
C CYS A 143 13.91 -13.36 -8.77
N SER A 144 14.31 -12.35 -9.52
CA SER A 144 14.13 -12.20 -10.97
C SER A 144 15.41 -11.68 -11.62
N SER A 145 15.81 -12.26 -12.74
CA SER A 145 16.96 -11.78 -13.51
C SER A 145 16.70 -10.49 -14.30
N ALA A 146 15.45 -10.05 -14.35
CA ALA A 146 15.04 -8.83 -15.06
C ALA A 146 14.98 -7.60 -14.15
N SER A 147 14.96 -7.78 -12.82
CA SER A 147 15.01 -6.65 -11.89
C SER A 147 16.36 -5.93 -11.98
N ARG A 148 16.35 -4.60 -12.13
CA ARG A 148 17.54 -3.77 -12.25
C ARG A 148 17.63 -2.72 -11.16
N SER A 149 16.51 -2.25 -10.63
CA SER A 149 16.46 -1.38 -9.44
C SER A 149 15.30 -1.81 -8.54
N GLU A 150 15.41 -1.51 -7.25
CA GLU A 150 14.48 -1.98 -6.23
C GLU A 150 14.28 -0.91 -5.17
N ILE A 151 13.08 -0.80 -4.63
CA ILE A 151 12.79 -0.04 -3.42
C ILE A 151 12.01 -0.91 -2.45
N VAL A 152 12.48 -1.00 -1.22
CA VAL A 152 11.81 -1.74 -0.14
C VAL A 152 11.49 -0.83 1.01
N VAL A 153 10.22 -0.85 1.43
CA VAL A 153 9.71 -0.02 2.54
C VAL A 153 9.24 -0.92 3.67
N PRO A 154 9.77 -0.78 4.90
CA PRO A 154 9.32 -1.57 6.03
C PRO A 154 7.94 -1.13 6.49
N ILE A 155 7.07 -2.09 6.81
CA ILE A 155 5.76 -1.85 7.41
C ILE A 155 5.93 -2.01 8.92
N ILE A 156 5.77 -0.90 9.65
CA ILE A 156 6.02 -0.86 11.08
C ILE A 156 4.69 -0.71 11.84
N LYS A 157 4.45 -1.65 12.77
CA LYS A 157 3.32 -1.61 13.70
C LYS A 157 3.84 -1.78 15.13
N ASP A 158 3.43 -0.90 16.03
CA ASP A 158 3.83 -0.92 17.45
C ASP A 158 5.35 -0.98 17.67
N GLY A 159 6.12 -0.29 16.79
CA GLY A 159 7.59 -0.24 16.86
C GLY A 159 8.32 -1.45 16.30
N ALA A 160 7.62 -2.44 15.76
CA ALA A 160 8.20 -3.61 15.13
C ALA A 160 7.87 -3.68 13.64
N VAL A 161 8.81 -4.17 12.81
CA VAL A 161 8.54 -4.47 11.41
C VAL A 161 7.69 -5.73 11.34
N VAL A 162 6.48 -5.61 10.78
CA VAL A 162 5.52 -6.72 10.60
C VAL A 162 5.50 -7.24 9.16
N GLY A 163 6.08 -6.49 8.23
CA GLY A 163 6.23 -6.86 6.83
C GLY A 163 7.05 -5.83 6.07
N VAL A 164 7.19 -6.02 4.77
CA VAL A 164 7.76 -5.03 3.85
C VAL A 164 6.89 -4.91 2.62
N LEU A 165 6.85 -3.70 2.05
CA LEU A 165 6.38 -3.44 0.69
C LEU A 165 7.61 -3.37 -0.20
N ASP A 166 7.65 -4.21 -1.21
CA ASP A 166 8.75 -4.38 -2.14
C ASP A 166 8.31 -4.01 -3.55
N VAL A 167 9.15 -3.25 -4.27
CA VAL A 167 8.85 -2.79 -5.63
C VAL A 167 10.11 -2.86 -6.49
N ASP A 168 10.00 -3.56 -7.62
CA ASP A 168 11.08 -3.75 -8.58
C ASP A 168 10.81 -3.07 -9.92
N SER A 169 11.89 -2.74 -10.62
CA SER A 169 11.88 -2.22 -11.98
C SER A 169 12.95 -2.87 -12.85
N GLU A 170 12.64 -3.08 -14.14
CA GLU A 170 13.61 -3.49 -15.17
C GLU A 170 14.58 -2.36 -15.57
N ARG A 171 14.40 -1.16 -15.04
CA ARG A 171 15.24 0.01 -15.34
C ARG A 171 16.14 0.32 -14.16
N ILE A 172 17.39 0.67 -14.42
CA ILE A 172 18.31 1.25 -13.43
C ILE A 172 17.75 2.59 -12.95
N SER A 173 17.90 2.88 -11.66
CA SER A 173 17.53 4.16 -11.03
C SER A 173 16.07 4.57 -11.29
N ALA A 174 15.15 3.60 -11.27
CA ALA A 174 13.73 3.87 -11.50
C ALA A 174 13.07 4.57 -10.30
N PHE A 175 13.61 4.38 -9.10
CA PHE A 175 13.07 4.89 -7.85
C PHE A 175 13.91 6.04 -7.30
N ASP A 176 13.22 7.02 -6.70
CA ASP A 176 13.80 8.23 -6.11
C ASP A 176 13.15 8.57 -4.75
N GLU A 177 13.49 9.73 -4.20
CA GLU A 177 12.96 10.22 -2.93
C GLU A 177 11.44 10.41 -2.96
N THR A 178 10.85 10.69 -4.14
CA THR A 178 9.40 10.78 -4.30
C THR A 178 8.74 9.43 -4.07
N ASP A 179 9.29 8.36 -4.66
CA ASP A 179 8.78 7.01 -4.43
C ASP A 179 8.90 6.61 -2.96
N ALA A 180 10.06 6.87 -2.35
CA ALA A 180 10.27 6.56 -0.93
C ALA A 180 9.23 7.25 -0.05
N LEU A 181 9.04 8.56 -0.21
CA LEU A 181 8.07 9.35 0.56
C LEU A 181 6.63 8.80 0.45
N TRP A 182 6.19 8.47 -0.76
CA TRP A 182 4.81 8.06 -0.98
C TRP A 182 4.57 6.58 -0.63
N LEU A 183 5.52 5.70 -0.91
CA LEU A 183 5.42 4.29 -0.52
C LEU A 183 5.51 4.11 1.00
N GLU A 184 6.24 4.97 1.72
CA GLU A 184 6.20 5.01 3.19
C GLU A 184 4.81 5.38 3.73
N ARG A 185 4.08 6.28 3.06
CA ARG A 185 2.68 6.58 3.39
C ARG A 185 1.76 5.39 3.16
N VAL A 186 1.96 4.67 2.04
CA VAL A 186 1.23 3.43 1.75
C VAL A 186 1.52 2.36 2.81
N ALA A 187 2.79 2.18 3.19
CA ALA A 187 3.18 1.27 4.26
C ALA A 187 2.55 1.63 5.61
N THR A 188 2.50 2.93 5.93
CA THR A 188 1.84 3.43 7.14
C THR A 188 0.33 3.20 7.10
N LEU A 189 -0.30 3.38 5.95
CA LEU A 189 -1.73 3.16 5.75
C LEU A 189 -2.13 1.70 6.00
N ILE A 190 -1.35 0.75 5.49
CA ILE A 190 -1.69 -0.69 5.61
C ILE A 190 -1.26 -1.30 6.95
N ALA A 191 -0.35 -0.68 7.68
CA ALA A 191 0.19 -1.21 8.94
C ALA A 191 -0.89 -1.61 9.97
N PRO A 192 -1.99 -0.86 10.17
CA PRO A 192 -3.05 -1.29 11.09
C PRO A 192 -3.70 -2.62 10.75
N SER A 193 -3.70 -3.05 9.48
CA SER A 193 -4.29 -4.31 9.04
C SER A 193 -3.47 -5.54 9.47
N PHE A 194 -2.15 -5.39 9.76
CA PHE A 194 -1.30 -6.45 10.29
C PHE A 194 -1.63 -6.68 11.77
#